data_28c2fdd8f8e465cec0719b8d1598539b
#
_entry.id   28c2fdd8f8e465cec0719b8d1598539b
#
_cell.length_a   1.000
_cell.length_b   1.000
_cell.length_c   1.000
_cell.angle_alpha   90.00
_cell.angle_beta   90.00
_cell.angle_gamma   90.00
#
_symmetry.space_group_name_H-M   'P 1'
#
loop_
_entity.id
_entity.type
_entity.pdbx_description
1 polymer ?
#
loop_
_entity_poly.entity_id
_entity_poly.type
_entity_poly.pdbx_seq_one_letter_code
_entity_poly.pdbx_strand_id
1 'polypeptide(L)'
;TSGAREPYRAILRPVRDAVRKQRDGLGAYIQDGSLAPPAYLPTNTITDSLELCRQSLLAMGLDAIADGKLLDLLRRLETFGSHLVTLDIRQESTRHNDVIGEITEALGLGDYQTWSELEKQAFLEAEIANPRPLLPINFKASKPCQEVIDTFRVIANAPREALGCYVISVSYTHLTLPTIREV
;
A
#
# COMPACT_ATOMS: atom_id res chain seq x y z
N THR A 1 -28.86 26.20 7.04
CA THR A 1 -29.36 27.13 5.98
C THR A 1 -28.24 27.86 5.24
N SER A 2 -26.97 27.73 5.63
CA SER A 2 -25.83 28.38 4.92
C SER A 2 -25.46 27.71 3.59
N GLY A 3 -25.77 26.43 3.38
CA GLY A 3 -25.39 25.67 2.19
C GLY A 3 -26.14 26.04 0.90
N ALA A 4 -27.32 26.64 1.01
CA ALA A 4 -28.12 27.01 -0.19
C ALA A 4 -27.51 28.16 -0.99
N ARG A 5 -26.65 28.98 -0.39
CA ARG A 5 -25.99 30.12 -1.08
C ARG A 5 -24.61 29.78 -1.64
N GLU A 6 -23.97 28.70 -1.18
CA GLU A 6 -22.63 28.31 -1.57
C GLU A 6 -22.55 26.77 -1.77
N PRO A 7 -23.23 26.20 -2.77
CA PRO A 7 -23.38 24.76 -2.93
C PRO A 7 -22.03 24.04 -3.09
N TYR A 8 -21.10 24.56 -3.85
CA TYR A 8 -19.78 23.97 -4.04
C TYR A 8 -18.95 23.95 -2.74
N ARG A 9 -19.04 25.02 -1.95
CA ARG A 9 -18.37 25.07 -0.65
C ARG A 9 -18.93 24.04 0.33
N ALA A 10 -20.25 23.79 0.27
CA ALA A 10 -20.89 22.77 1.10
C ALA A 10 -20.38 21.36 0.78
N ILE A 11 -20.18 21.05 -0.52
CA ILE A 11 -19.65 19.77 -0.99
C ILE A 11 -18.15 19.64 -0.69
N LEU A 12 -17.37 20.69 -0.95
CA LEU A 12 -15.91 20.62 -0.88
C LEU A 12 -15.33 20.82 0.54
N ARG A 13 -16.10 21.39 1.47
CA ARG A 13 -15.63 21.61 2.85
C ARG A 13 -15.28 20.30 3.57
N PRO A 14 -16.11 19.23 3.57
CA PRO A 14 -15.77 17.96 4.19
C PRO A 14 -14.52 17.34 3.57
N VAL A 15 -14.37 17.40 2.25
CA VAL A 15 -13.19 16.88 1.52
C VAL A 15 -11.94 17.62 1.95
N ARG A 16 -11.98 18.95 1.95
CA ARG A 16 -10.87 19.79 2.42
C ARG A 16 -10.46 19.45 3.86
N ASP A 17 -11.44 19.27 4.73
CA ASP A 17 -11.18 19.01 6.15
C ASP A 17 -10.61 17.59 6.33
N ALA A 18 -11.05 16.60 5.53
CA ALA A 18 -10.47 15.26 5.51
C ALA A 18 -9.00 15.28 5.02
N VAL A 19 -8.70 15.99 3.91
CA VAL A 19 -7.34 16.16 3.39
C VAL A 19 -6.42 16.84 4.41
N ARG A 20 -6.91 17.88 5.09
CA ARG A 20 -6.15 18.54 6.16
C ARG A 20 -5.86 17.60 7.31
N LYS A 21 -6.86 16.86 7.78
CA LYS A 21 -6.70 15.88 8.86
C LYS A 21 -5.64 14.82 8.50
N GLN A 22 -5.68 14.31 7.27
CA GLN A 22 -4.69 13.34 6.79
C GLN A 22 -3.30 13.96 6.75
N ARG A 23 -3.14 15.15 6.16
CA ARG A 23 -1.86 15.87 6.10
C ARG A 23 -1.27 16.08 7.49
N ASP A 24 -2.07 16.58 8.43
CA ASP A 24 -1.62 16.90 9.77
C ASP A 24 -1.27 15.62 10.55
N GLY A 25 -2.05 14.54 10.35
CA GLY A 25 -1.74 13.22 10.92
C GLY A 25 -0.47 12.61 10.35
N LEU A 26 -0.23 12.71 9.04
CA LEU A 26 1.03 12.27 8.42
C LEU A 26 2.22 13.08 8.92
N GLY A 27 2.06 14.40 9.06
CA GLY A 27 3.10 15.27 9.63
C GLY A 27 3.49 14.85 11.04
N ALA A 28 2.51 14.58 11.90
CA ALA A 28 2.74 14.10 13.27
C ALA A 28 3.41 12.70 13.28
N TYR A 29 2.96 11.79 12.44
CA TYR A 29 3.56 10.44 12.30
C TYR A 29 5.02 10.49 11.85
N ILE A 30 5.36 11.38 10.91
CA ILE A 30 6.76 11.54 10.44
C ILE A 30 7.65 12.14 11.54
N GLN A 31 7.11 13.03 12.37
CA GLN A 31 7.85 13.64 13.47
C GLN A 31 8.00 12.70 14.67
N ASP A 32 6.99 11.90 14.94
CA ASP A 32 6.97 10.94 16.04
C ASP A 32 6.56 9.55 15.49
N GLY A 33 7.56 8.75 15.16
CA GLY A 33 7.36 7.38 14.62
C GLY A 33 6.71 6.38 15.61
N SER A 34 6.45 6.80 16.85
CA SER A 34 5.68 5.98 17.81
C SER A 34 4.18 6.04 17.58
N LEU A 35 3.70 7.03 16.82
CA LEU A 35 2.29 7.19 16.49
C LEU A 35 1.87 6.19 15.40
N ALA A 36 0.60 5.82 15.39
CA ALA A 36 0.04 5.06 14.27
C ALA A 36 -0.13 5.97 13.05
N PRO A 37 0.12 5.47 11.82
CA PRO A 37 -0.14 6.25 10.62
C PRO A 37 -1.64 6.59 10.53
N PRO A 38 -1.99 7.80 10.04
CA PRO A 38 -3.39 8.16 9.88
C PRO A 38 -4.08 7.27 8.84
N ALA A 39 -5.39 7.11 8.99
CA ALA A 39 -6.18 6.38 8.01
C ALA A 39 -6.01 7.00 6.61
N TYR A 40 -5.82 6.16 5.61
CA TYR A 40 -5.70 6.58 4.22
C TYR A 40 -7.00 7.22 3.72
N LEU A 41 -6.89 8.34 3.03
CA LEU A 41 -8.01 8.98 2.33
C LEU A 41 -8.01 8.51 0.86
N PRO A 42 -8.98 7.69 0.45
CA PRO A 42 -9.05 7.21 -0.93
C PRO A 42 -9.17 8.35 -1.93
N THR A 43 -8.48 8.25 -3.06
CA THR A 43 -8.46 9.29 -4.11
C THR A 43 -9.85 9.60 -4.64
N ASN A 44 -10.70 8.57 -4.79
CA ASN A 44 -12.09 8.73 -5.25
C ASN A 44 -12.93 9.62 -4.33
N THR A 45 -12.70 9.65 -3.02
CA THR A 45 -13.36 10.57 -2.09
C THR A 45 -13.17 12.04 -2.50
N ILE A 46 -12.02 12.35 -3.09
CA ILE A 46 -11.67 13.70 -3.55
C ILE A 46 -12.20 13.90 -4.97
N THR A 47 -11.90 12.97 -5.88
CA THR A 47 -12.23 13.10 -7.31
C THR A 47 -13.73 13.15 -7.55
N ASP A 48 -14.54 12.32 -6.88
CA ASP A 48 -15.98 12.27 -7.07
C ASP A 48 -16.65 13.62 -6.72
N SER A 49 -16.20 14.25 -5.64
CA SER A 49 -16.72 15.56 -5.21
C SER A 49 -16.30 16.68 -6.16
N LEU A 50 -15.09 16.63 -6.71
CA LEU A 50 -14.60 17.61 -7.70
C LEU A 50 -15.30 17.43 -9.04
N GLU A 51 -15.48 16.19 -9.50
CA GLU A 51 -16.17 15.89 -10.75
C GLU A 51 -17.64 16.29 -10.70
N LEU A 52 -18.32 16.06 -9.57
CA LEU A 52 -19.68 16.56 -9.36
C LEU A 52 -19.76 18.10 -9.52
N CYS A 53 -18.79 18.83 -8.95
CA CYS A 53 -18.69 20.27 -9.11
C CYS A 53 -18.44 20.65 -10.58
N ARG A 54 -17.57 19.93 -11.28
CA ARG A 54 -17.25 20.17 -12.68
C ARG A 54 -18.47 19.98 -13.58
N GLN A 55 -19.19 18.86 -13.42
CA GLN A 55 -20.40 18.58 -14.18
C GLN A 55 -21.48 19.66 -13.96
N SER A 56 -21.65 20.12 -12.72
CA SER A 56 -22.57 21.20 -12.40
C SER A 56 -22.19 22.52 -13.09
N LEU A 57 -20.90 22.86 -13.14
CA LEU A 57 -20.40 24.06 -13.82
C LEU A 57 -20.65 23.99 -15.35
N LEU A 58 -20.35 22.83 -15.95
CA LEU A 58 -20.61 22.60 -17.39
C LEU A 58 -22.12 22.71 -17.72
N ALA A 59 -22.98 22.13 -16.88
CA ALA A 59 -24.43 22.21 -17.06
C ALA A 59 -24.98 23.66 -17.00
N MET A 60 -24.24 24.57 -16.37
CA MET A 60 -24.57 26.00 -16.30
C MET A 60 -23.87 26.85 -17.38
N GLY A 61 -23.14 26.23 -18.31
CA GLY A 61 -22.37 26.93 -19.35
C GLY A 61 -21.14 27.68 -18.83
N LEU A 62 -20.59 27.26 -17.68
CA LEU A 62 -19.41 27.87 -17.07
C LEU A 62 -18.12 27.06 -17.39
N ASP A 63 -17.97 26.70 -18.67
CA ASP A 63 -16.89 25.85 -19.18
C ASP A 63 -15.51 26.40 -18.84
N ALA A 64 -15.29 27.70 -18.96
CA ALA A 64 -14.01 28.34 -18.65
C ALA A 64 -13.57 28.13 -17.18
N ILE A 65 -14.55 28.01 -16.28
CA ILE A 65 -14.26 27.69 -14.85
C ILE A 65 -14.08 26.20 -14.66
N ALA A 66 -14.92 25.38 -15.28
CA ALA A 66 -14.88 23.92 -15.20
C ALA A 66 -13.59 23.35 -15.78
N ASP A 67 -13.12 23.91 -16.91
CA ASP A 67 -11.92 23.44 -17.62
C ASP A 67 -10.63 24.18 -17.24
N GLY A 68 -10.69 25.04 -16.23
CA GLY A 68 -9.54 25.72 -15.66
C GLY A 68 -8.84 24.91 -14.57
N LYS A 69 -8.56 25.55 -13.44
CA LYS A 69 -7.85 24.92 -12.29
C LYS A 69 -8.52 23.66 -11.75
N LEU A 70 -9.86 23.54 -11.91
CA LEU A 70 -10.59 22.35 -11.45
C LEU A 70 -10.20 21.13 -12.29
N LEU A 71 -10.19 21.27 -13.61
CA LEU A 71 -9.75 20.19 -14.51
C LEU A 71 -8.27 19.84 -14.30
N ASP A 72 -7.41 20.83 -14.09
CA ASP A 72 -6.00 20.58 -13.79
C ASP A 72 -5.82 19.78 -12.49
N LEU A 73 -6.62 20.08 -11.46
CA LEU A 73 -6.59 19.32 -10.21
C LEU A 73 -7.08 17.89 -10.42
N LEU A 74 -8.17 17.68 -11.17
CA LEU A 74 -8.67 16.34 -11.49
C LEU A 74 -7.63 15.52 -12.24
N ARG A 75 -6.98 16.08 -13.26
CA ARG A 75 -5.89 15.43 -14.01
C ARG A 75 -4.71 15.04 -13.12
N ARG A 76 -4.33 15.91 -12.18
CA ARG A 76 -3.26 15.60 -11.20
C ARG A 76 -3.66 14.46 -10.29
N LEU A 77 -4.90 14.43 -9.81
CA LEU A 77 -5.41 13.33 -8.98
C LEU A 77 -5.51 12.02 -9.76
N GLU A 78 -5.88 12.06 -11.04
CA GLU A 78 -5.91 10.90 -11.92
C GLU A 78 -4.49 10.34 -12.16
N THR A 79 -3.51 11.23 -12.35
CA THR A 79 -2.12 10.84 -12.63
C THR A 79 -1.38 10.35 -11.39
N PHE A 80 -1.54 11.04 -10.27
CA PHE A 80 -0.71 10.84 -9.07
C PHE A 80 -1.47 10.24 -7.89
N GLY A 81 -2.79 10.15 -7.95
CA GLY A 81 -3.60 9.77 -6.81
C GLY A 81 -3.41 10.70 -5.61
N SER A 82 -3.77 10.22 -4.44
CA SER A 82 -3.46 10.86 -3.16
C SER A 82 -2.12 10.36 -2.56
N HIS A 83 -1.47 9.38 -3.21
CA HIS A 83 -0.24 8.73 -2.77
C HIS A 83 1.01 9.16 -3.56
N LEU A 84 0.86 9.99 -4.58
CA LEU A 84 1.88 10.59 -5.44
C LEU A 84 2.53 9.60 -6.43
N VAL A 85 3.05 8.47 -5.97
CA VAL A 85 3.69 7.43 -6.79
C VAL A 85 3.41 6.04 -6.23
N THR A 86 3.35 5.06 -7.12
CA THR A 86 3.32 3.64 -6.76
C THR A 86 4.75 3.17 -6.54
N LEU A 87 5.03 2.54 -5.41
CA LEU A 87 6.36 2.08 -5.03
C LEU A 87 6.47 0.55 -5.12
N ASP A 88 7.53 0.09 -5.78
CA ASP A 88 7.95 -1.30 -5.69
C ASP A 88 8.70 -1.55 -4.39
N ILE A 89 8.45 -2.69 -3.78
CA ILE A 89 9.15 -3.13 -2.60
C ILE A 89 10.17 -4.19 -3.04
N ARG A 90 11.40 -4.05 -2.59
CA ARG A 90 12.49 -4.97 -2.96
C ARG A 90 13.12 -5.57 -1.71
N GLN A 91 13.27 -6.89 -1.71
CA GLN A 91 13.90 -7.62 -0.62
C GLN A 91 14.72 -8.79 -1.16
N GLU A 92 15.78 -9.17 -0.46
CA GLU A 92 16.60 -10.32 -0.80
C GLU A 92 15.93 -11.63 -0.40
N SER A 93 16.08 -12.65 -1.26
CA SER A 93 15.54 -14.00 -1.01
C SER A 93 16.11 -14.64 0.25
N THR A 94 17.39 -14.41 0.56
CA THR A 94 18.05 -14.88 1.78
C THR A 94 17.35 -14.40 3.05
N ARG A 95 16.93 -13.12 3.08
CA ARG A 95 16.20 -12.56 4.23
C ARG A 95 14.86 -13.26 4.47
N HIS A 96 14.18 -13.67 3.38
CA HIS A 96 12.95 -14.46 3.53
C HIS A 96 13.23 -15.84 4.07
N ASN A 97 14.28 -16.50 3.59
CA ASN A 97 14.71 -17.81 4.11
C ASN A 97 15.04 -17.72 5.60
N ASP A 98 15.73 -16.67 6.03
CA ASP A 98 16.08 -16.47 7.44
C ASP A 98 14.83 -16.31 8.30
N VAL A 99 13.84 -15.53 7.86
CA VAL A 99 12.57 -15.36 8.60
C VAL A 99 11.80 -16.66 8.70
N ILE A 100 11.68 -17.41 7.60
CA ILE A 100 10.98 -18.71 7.62
C ILE A 100 11.77 -19.70 8.49
N GLY A 101 13.09 -19.67 8.44
CA GLY A 101 13.96 -20.49 9.30
C GLY A 101 13.70 -20.24 10.78
N GLU A 102 13.71 -18.98 11.23
CA GLU A 102 13.42 -18.66 12.63
C GLU A 102 11.98 -19.07 13.03
N ILE A 103 11.02 -18.96 12.12
CA ILE A 103 9.63 -19.36 12.39
C ILE A 103 9.53 -20.87 12.53
N THR A 104 10.13 -21.65 11.62
CA THR A 104 10.09 -23.13 11.67
C THR A 104 10.80 -23.67 12.89
N GLU A 105 11.92 -23.07 13.29
CA GLU A 105 12.62 -23.40 14.53
C GLU A 105 11.75 -23.12 15.76
N ALA A 106 11.13 -21.94 15.84
CA ALA A 106 10.24 -21.58 16.94
C ALA A 106 8.99 -22.48 17.03
N LEU A 107 8.54 -23.04 15.91
CA LEU A 107 7.44 -24.01 15.85
C LEU A 107 7.89 -25.46 16.11
N GLY A 108 9.19 -25.70 16.27
CA GLY A 108 9.76 -27.04 16.47
C GLY A 108 9.69 -27.92 15.21
N LEU A 109 9.60 -27.32 14.02
CA LEU A 109 9.53 -28.04 12.74
C LEU A 109 10.90 -28.39 12.15
N GLY A 110 11.97 -27.82 12.70
CA GLY A 110 13.36 -28.03 12.28
C GLY A 110 13.94 -26.82 11.53
N ASP A 111 15.19 -26.99 11.06
CA ASP A 111 15.95 -25.95 10.38
C ASP A 111 15.59 -25.91 8.87
N TYR A 112 14.77 -24.93 8.49
CA TYR A 112 14.32 -24.71 7.12
C TYR A 112 15.48 -24.56 6.11
N GLN A 113 16.65 -24.08 6.56
CA GLN A 113 17.79 -23.88 5.67
C GLN A 113 18.39 -25.21 5.20
N THR A 114 18.21 -26.27 5.98
CA THR A 114 18.71 -27.62 5.65
C THR A 114 17.75 -28.41 4.77
N TRP A 115 16.53 -27.94 4.59
CA TRP A 115 15.51 -28.64 3.79
C TRP A 115 15.83 -28.58 2.30
N SER A 116 15.47 -29.65 1.59
CA SER A 116 15.47 -29.66 0.13
C SER A 116 14.45 -28.69 -0.43
N GLU A 117 14.62 -28.27 -1.67
CA GLU A 117 13.66 -27.36 -2.34
C GLU A 117 12.24 -27.94 -2.42
N LEU A 118 12.11 -29.27 -2.56
CA LEU A 118 10.80 -29.95 -2.54
C LEU A 118 10.12 -29.89 -1.17
N GLU A 119 10.89 -30.03 -0.08
CA GLU A 119 10.35 -29.91 1.27
C GLU A 119 9.94 -28.47 1.59
N LYS A 120 10.73 -27.49 1.17
CA LYS A 120 10.39 -26.06 1.30
C LYS A 120 9.12 -25.73 0.55
N GLN A 121 9.00 -26.18 -0.71
CA GLN A 121 7.82 -25.95 -1.52
C GLN A 121 6.58 -26.59 -0.87
N ALA A 122 6.66 -27.86 -0.49
CA ALA A 122 5.54 -28.57 0.14
C ALA A 122 5.09 -27.88 1.45
N PHE A 123 6.03 -27.41 2.26
CA PHE A 123 5.73 -26.66 3.47
C PHE A 123 5.01 -25.33 3.16
N LEU A 124 5.54 -24.55 2.23
CA LEU A 124 4.96 -23.24 1.87
C LEU A 124 3.57 -23.38 1.27
N GLU A 125 3.36 -24.38 0.40
CA GLU A 125 2.03 -24.67 -0.18
C GLU A 125 1.02 -25.08 0.91
N ALA A 126 1.44 -25.90 1.87
CA ALA A 126 0.61 -26.29 2.99
C ALA A 126 0.24 -25.11 3.88
N GLU A 127 1.20 -24.22 4.17
CA GLU A 127 0.94 -23.05 5.01
C GLU A 127 0.08 -21.99 4.32
N ILE A 128 0.19 -21.80 3.00
CA ILE A 128 -0.70 -20.92 2.23
C ILE A 128 -2.15 -21.43 2.27
N ALA A 129 -2.37 -22.73 2.24
CA ALA A 129 -3.69 -23.32 2.35
C ALA A 129 -4.25 -23.35 3.78
N ASN A 130 -3.40 -23.13 4.78
CA ASN A 130 -3.75 -23.22 6.19
C ASN A 130 -4.38 -21.92 6.70
N PRO A 131 -5.59 -21.93 7.28
CA PRO A 131 -6.23 -20.72 7.79
C PRO A 131 -5.61 -20.15 9.07
N ARG A 132 -4.70 -20.89 9.72
CA ARG A 132 -4.04 -20.39 10.94
C ARG A 132 -2.95 -19.37 10.61
N PRO A 133 -2.68 -18.39 11.49
CA PRO A 133 -1.49 -17.55 11.35
C PRO A 133 -0.20 -18.38 11.47
N LEU A 134 0.76 -18.13 10.58
CA LEU A 134 2.07 -18.79 10.62
C LEU A 134 2.89 -18.30 11.83
N LEU A 135 2.80 -17.00 12.15
CA LEU A 135 3.55 -16.42 13.27
C LEU A 135 2.92 -16.77 14.62
N PRO A 136 3.67 -17.40 15.55
CA PRO A 136 3.21 -17.58 16.92
C PRO A 136 2.96 -16.25 17.65
N ILE A 137 1.99 -16.20 18.55
CA ILE A 137 1.61 -14.98 19.29
C ILE A 137 2.81 -14.36 20.04
N ASN A 138 3.69 -15.19 20.58
CA ASN A 138 4.84 -14.76 21.37
C ASN A 138 6.15 -14.87 20.58
N PHE A 139 6.10 -14.86 19.25
CA PHE A 139 7.29 -14.98 18.43
C PHE A 139 8.23 -13.80 18.65
N LYS A 140 9.49 -14.11 18.96
CA LYS A 140 10.56 -13.13 19.14
C LYS A 140 11.56 -13.32 17.99
N ALA A 141 11.42 -12.50 16.97
CA ALA A 141 12.35 -12.48 15.86
C ALA A 141 13.69 -11.85 16.25
N SER A 142 14.76 -12.28 15.60
CA SER A 142 16.01 -11.52 15.56
C SER A 142 15.79 -10.14 14.94
N LYS A 143 16.71 -9.21 15.16
CA LYS A 143 16.56 -7.85 14.59
C LYS A 143 16.41 -7.85 13.07
N PRO A 144 17.21 -8.59 12.27
CA PRO A 144 17.05 -8.67 10.83
C PRO A 144 15.70 -9.25 10.39
N CYS A 145 15.24 -10.30 11.06
CA CYS A 145 13.95 -10.94 10.77
C CYS A 145 12.77 -10.02 11.13
N GLN A 146 12.89 -9.28 12.25
CA GLN A 146 11.89 -8.31 12.67
C GLN A 146 11.70 -7.20 11.61
N GLU A 147 12.78 -6.72 10.99
CA GLU A 147 12.72 -5.73 9.91
C GLU A 147 11.89 -6.22 8.70
N VAL A 148 12.02 -7.49 8.33
CA VAL A 148 11.22 -8.10 7.26
C VAL A 148 9.75 -8.20 7.66
N ILE A 149 9.48 -8.68 8.87
CA ILE A 149 8.12 -8.78 9.40
C ILE A 149 7.46 -7.39 9.46
N ASP A 150 8.19 -6.38 9.91
CA ASP A 150 7.68 -5.00 9.97
C ASP A 150 7.42 -4.42 8.57
N THR A 151 8.24 -4.79 7.57
CA THR A 151 7.97 -4.45 6.17
C THR A 151 6.63 -5.04 5.71
N PHE A 152 6.33 -6.31 6.00
CA PHE A 152 5.03 -6.90 5.67
C PHE A 152 3.87 -6.24 6.44
N ARG A 153 4.08 -5.81 7.67
CA ARG A 153 3.07 -5.04 8.41
C ARG A 153 2.78 -3.69 7.77
N VAL A 154 3.81 -3.00 7.28
CA VAL A 154 3.64 -1.76 6.52
C VAL A 154 2.86 -2.02 5.24
N ILE A 155 3.22 -3.06 4.48
CA ILE A 155 2.52 -3.46 3.25
C ILE A 155 1.03 -3.75 3.53
N ALA A 156 0.73 -4.49 4.59
CA ALA A 156 -0.64 -4.85 4.94
C ALA A 156 -1.51 -3.63 5.32
N ASN A 157 -0.89 -2.56 5.79
CA ASN A 157 -1.58 -1.33 6.19
C ASN A 157 -1.50 -0.21 5.14
N ALA A 158 -0.69 -0.38 4.10
CA ALA A 158 -0.56 0.60 3.03
C ALA A 158 -1.77 0.54 2.06
N PRO A 159 -2.16 1.67 1.46
CA PRO A 159 -3.20 1.68 0.43
C PRO A 159 -2.73 0.88 -0.78
N ARG A 160 -3.63 0.05 -1.33
CA ARG A 160 -3.32 -0.82 -2.46
C ARG A 160 -2.78 -0.04 -3.67
N GLU A 161 -3.32 1.15 -3.90
CA GLU A 161 -2.95 2.02 -5.01
C GLU A 161 -1.51 2.56 -4.90
N ALA A 162 -0.95 2.61 -3.69
CA ALA A 162 0.42 3.04 -3.45
C ALA A 162 1.45 1.90 -3.59
N LEU A 163 0.99 0.65 -3.70
CA LEU A 163 1.84 -0.53 -3.80
C LEU A 163 1.96 -1.00 -5.24
N GLY A 164 3.20 -1.08 -5.72
CA GLY A 164 3.57 -1.72 -6.97
C GLY A 164 3.82 -3.22 -6.80
N CYS A 165 4.91 -3.70 -7.36
CA CYS A 165 5.33 -5.08 -7.25
C CYS A 165 6.16 -5.31 -6.00
N TYR A 166 6.03 -6.50 -5.41
CA TYR A 166 7.00 -6.99 -4.44
C TYR A 166 8.05 -7.81 -5.20
N VAL A 167 9.28 -7.32 -5.24
CA VAL A 167 10.37 -7.93 -6.00
C VAL A 167 11.30 -8.64 -5.04
N ILE A 168 11.41 -9.95 -5.17
CA ILE A 168 12.37 -10.76 -4.44
C ILE A 168 13.59 -10.92 -5.32
N SER A 169 14.74 -10.35 -4.92
CA SER A 169 15.98 -10.55 -5.63
C SER A 169 16.52 -11.96 -5.37
N VAL A 170 16.92 -12.64 -6.43
CA VAL A 170 17.44 -14.01 -6.36
C VAL A 170 18.96 -13.96 -6.31
N SER A 171 19.54 -14.70 -5.35
CA SER A 171 20.99 -14.85 -5.24
C SER A 171 21.61 -15.72 -6.35
N TYR A 172 20.78 -16.30 -7.20
CA TYR A 172 21.22 -17.21 -8.28
C TYR A 172 21.43 -16.44 -9.57
N THR A 173 22.69 -16.33 -9.99
CA THR A 173 23.11 -15.76 -11.28
C THR A 173 22.71 -16.63 -12.49
N HIS A 174 21.99 -17.73 -12.30
CA HIS A 174 21.68 -18.72 -13.34
C HIS A 174 20.20 -18.87 -13.67
N LEU A 175 19.31 -18.11 -13.08
CA LEU A 175 17.94 -18.00 -13.58
C LEU A 175 17.93 -17.10 -14.80
N THR A 176 18.27 -17.67 -15.96
CA THR A 176 17.72 -17.18 -17.23
C THR A 176 16.21 -17.33 -17.10
N LEU A 177 15.52 -16.23 -16.84
CA LEU A 177 14.07 -16.20 -17.01
C LEU A 177 13.76 -16.74 -18.40
N PRO A 178 12.93 -17.78 -18.53
CA PRO A 178 12.44 -18.15 -19.85
C PRO A 178 11.75 -16.91 -20.40
N THR A 179 12.30 -16.37 -21.47
CA THR A 179 11.66 -15.31 -22.23
C THR A 179 10.27 -15.82 -22.55
N ILE A 180 9.24 -15.20 -21.97
CA ILE A 180 7.86 -15.42 -22.37
C ILE A 180 7.84 -15.00 -23.85
N ARG A 181 7.94 -15.96 -24.75
CA ARG A 181 7.63 -15.74 -26.15
C ARG A 181 6.13 -15.49 -26.19
N GLU A 182 5.77 -14.30 -26.59
CA GLU A 182 4.44 -13.96 -27.03
C GLU A 182 3.93 -15.00 -28.03
N VAL A 183 2.74 -15.51 -27.77
CA VAL A 183 1.94 -16.26 -28.72
C VAL A 183 0.84 -15.34 -29.21
#